data_5bf249e6736772438240a7721108f90a
#
_entry.id   5bf249e6736772438240a7721108f90a
#
_cell.length_a   1.000
_cell.length_b   1.000
_cell.length_c   1.000
_cell.angle_alpha   90.00
_cell.angle_beta   90.00
_cell.angle_gamma   90.00
#
_symmetry.space_group_name_H-M   'P 1'
#
loop_
_entity.id
_entity.type
_entity.pdbx_description
1 polymer ?
#
loop_
_entity_poly.entity_id
_entity_poly.type
_entity_poly.pdbx_seq_one_letter_code
_entity_poly.pdbx_strand_id
1 'polypeptide(L)'
;GLCDAASAALLYVEARGDGRVAGLVVLNPWVRSETSLAQTHIKHYYGQRLMEREFWWKLLRGRMAILNSARTLVKTALTARRRPPANSGSRSFQDRMADGWRRFPGSVLLILSGQDYTAKEFLEFVSANSAWAGLIEAANTRRVDIADADHTFSSRLWRSQAEDATLAWLGAVMVA
;
A
#
# COMPACT_ATOMS: atom_id res chain seq x y z
N GLY A 1 -6.86 1.33 -12.28
CA GLY A 1 -6.00 0.14 -12.19
C GLY A 1 -6.04 -0.49 -10.82
N LEU A 2 -5.78 -1.78 -10.72
CA LEU A 2 -5.68 -2.56 -9.48
C LEU A 2 -4.23 -3.01 -9.29
N CYS A 3 -3.72 -2.97 -8.04
CA CYS A 3 -2.41 -3.43 -7.64
C CYS A 3 -1.28 -2.74 -8.42
N ASP A 4 -0.46 -3.51 -9.13
CA ASP A 4 0.61 -3.03 -10.00
C ASP A 4 0.11 -2.14 -11.17
N ALA A 5 -1.07 -2.42 -11.71
CA ALA A 5 -1.70 -1.56 -12.71
C ALA A 5 -2.09 -0.18 -12.14
N ALA A 6 -2.47 -0.10 -10.85
CA ALA A 6 -2.68 1.17 -10.18
C ALA A 6 -1.38 1.97 -10.07
N SER A 7 -0.29 1.30 -9.69
CA SER A 7 1.05 1.89 -9.60
C SER A 7 1.56 2.32 -10.98
N ALA A 8 1.34 1.49 -12.02
CA ALA A 8 1.70 1.82 -13.40
C ALA A 8 0.94 3.06 -13.92
N ALA A 9 -0.34 3.24 -13.57
CA ALA A 9 -1.10 4.42 -13.93
C ALA A 9 -0.49 5.70 -13.32
N LEU A 10 -0.06 5.66 -12.06
CA LEU A 10 0.62 6.79 -11.41
C LEU A 10 1.97 7.10 -12.06
N LEU A 11 2.74 6.07 -12.43
CA LEU A 11 4.00 6.23 -13.15
C LEU A 11 3.78 6.76 -14.57
N TYR A 12 2.69 6.35 -15.23
CA TYR A 12 2.33 6.87 -16.55
C TYR A 12 2.08 8.37 -16.54
N VAL A 13 1.25 8.86 -15.61
CA VAL A 13 0.95 10.30 -15.54
C VAL A 13 2.18 11.09 -15.10
N GLU A 14 3.07 10.53 -14.27
CA GLU A 14 4.35 11.16 -13.93
C GLU A 14 5.23 11.33 -15.17
N ALA A 15 5.33 10.26 -15.99
CA ALA A 15 6.25 10.24 -17.12
C ALA A 15 5.73 11.01 -18.35
N ARG A 16 4.43 11.08 -18.54
CA ARG A 16 3.80 11.60 -19.78
C ARG A 16 3.11 12.93 -19.63
N GLY A 17 2.55 13.25 -18.45
CA GLY A 17 1.74 14.46 -18.29
C GLY A 17 0.59 14.54 -19.31
N ASP A 18 -0.03 13.39 -19.64
CA ASP A 18 -1.01 13.27 -20.72
C ASP A 18 -2.33 13.96 -20.36
N GLY A 19 -2.60 15.11 -20.94
CA GLY A 19 -3.80 15.89 -20.68
C GLY A 19 -5.13 15.23 -21.10
N ARG A 20 -5.10 14.07 -21.78
CA ARG A 20 -6.29 13.28 -22.08
C ARG A 20 -6.79 12.46 -20.89
N VAL A 21 -5.93 12.28 -19.87
CA VAL A 21 -6.28 11.58 -18.65
C VAL A 21 -7.00 12.57 -17.73
N ALA A 22 -8.33 12.47 -17.66
CA ALA A 22 -9.16 13.37 -16.85
C ALA A 22 -9.23 12.94 -15.37
N GLY A 23 -9.04 11.67 -15.07
CA GLY A 23 -9.11 11.15 -13.70
C GLY A 23 -8.44 9.79 -13.55
N LEU A 24 -8.11 9.41 -12.31
CA LEU A 24 -7.49 8.14 -11.98
C LEU A 24 -8.34 7.39 -10.96
N VAL A 25 -8.62 6.12 -11.23
CA VAL A 25 -9.18 5.18 -10.25
C VAL A 25 -8.10 4.16 -9.92
N VAL A 26 -7.61 4.20 -8.69
CA VAL A 26 -6.52 3.37 -8.20
C VAL A 26 -7.00 2.49 -7.05
N LEU A 27 -6.89 1.17 -7.22
CA LEU A 27 -7.33 0.16 -6.27
C LEU A 27 -6.10 -0.56 -5.71
N ASN A 28 -5.96 -0.61 -4.39
CA ASN A 28 -4.88 -1.33 -3.70
C ASN A 28 -3.50 -1.10 -4.34
N PRO A 29 -2.99 0.16 -4.47
CA PRO A 29 -1.74 0.44 -5.17
C PRO A 29 -0.57 -0.35 -4.59
N TRP A 30 0.26 -0.92 -5.47
CA TRP A 30 1.40 -1.71 -5.07
C TRP A 30 2.65 -0.85 -4.87
N VAL A 31 3.25 -0.91 -3.68
CA VAL A 31 4.47 -0.15 -3.31
C VAL A 31 5.59 -1.04 -2.82
N ARG A 32 5.44 -2.36 -2.98
CA ARG A 32 6.36 -3.32 -2.38
C ARG A 32 7.79 -3.14 -2.86
N SER A 33 8.69 -3.05 -1.88
CA SER A 33 10.13 -3.17 -2.05
C SER A 33 10.63 -4.29 -1.15
N GLU A 34 11.86 -4.79 -1.33
CA GLU A 34 12.44 -5.79 -0.43
C GLU A 34 12.47 -5.33 1.04
N THR A 35 12.63 -4.02 1.26
CA THR A 35 12.61 -3.42 2.59
C THR A 35 11.21 -3.31 3.20
N SER A 36 10.19 -2.97 2.42
CA SER A 36 8.80 -2.87 2.91
C SER A 36 8.23 -4.24 3.24
N LEU A 37 8.55 -5.27 2.45
CA LEU A 37 8.18 -6.67 2.73
C LEU A 37 8.65 -7.14 4.10
N ALA A 38 9.92 -6.88 4.43
CA ALA A 38 10.48 -7.28 5.72
C ALA A 38 9.79 -6.57 6.90
N GLN A 39 9.45 -5.30 6.76
CA GLN A 39 8.79 -4.51 7.82
C GLN A 39 7.34 -4.93 8.03
N THR A 40 6.58 -5.11 6.96
CA THR A 40 5.15 -5.47 7.02
C THR A 40 4.96 -6.90 7.52
N HIS A 41 5.79 -7.86 7.08
CA HIS A 41 5.75 -9.23 7.58
C HIS A 41 6.08 -9.30 9.08
N ILE A 42 7.07 -8.55 9.56
CA ILE A 42 7.43 -8.53 10.97
C ILE A 42 6.26 -7.99 11.81
N LYS A 43 5.68 -6.88 11.41
CA LYS A 43 4.65 -6.17 12.18
C LYS A 43 3.33 -6.94 12.26
N HIS A 44 2.86 -7.48 11.12
CA HIS A 44 1.56 -8.17 11.07
C HIS A 44 1.63 -9.63 11.51
N TYR A 45 2.66 -10.37 11.10
CA TYR A 45 2.80 -11.78 11.47
C TYR A 45 3.11 -11.97 12.96
N TYR A 46 4.00 -11.16 13.51
CA TYR A 46 4.36 -11.27 14.93
C TYR A 46 3.40 -10.52 15.85
N GLY A 47 2.76 -9.44 15.39
CA GLY A 47 1.75 -8.73 16.16
C GLY A 47 0.53 -9.61 16.51
N GLN A 48 0.02 -10.38 15.55
CA GLN A 48 -1.07 -11.34 15.81
C GLN A 48 -0.62 -12.50 16.70
N ARG A 49 0.58 -13.06 16.47
CA ARG A 49 1.10 -14.20 17.25
C ARG A 49 1.46 -13.83 18.69
N LEU A 50 1.88 -12.60 18.95
CA LEU A 50 2.15 -12.13 20.32
C LEU A 50 0.87 -11.99 21.16
N MET A 51 -0.31 -11.89 20.52
CA MET A 51 -1.61 -11.90 21.21
C MET A 51 -2.16 -13.30 21.49
N GLU A 52 -1.61 -14.34 20.88
CA GLU A 52 -2.07 -15.72 21.09
C GLU A 52 -1.45 -16.30 22.37
N ARG A 53 -2.30 -16.67 23.35
CA ARG A 53 -1.87 -17.34 24.60
C ARG A 53 -1.07 -18.62 24.33
N GLU A 54 -1.37 -19.34 23.24
CA GLU A 54 -0.62 -20.55 22.83
C GLU A 54 0.85 -20.26 22.46
N PHE A 55 1.14 -19.11 21.90
CA PHE A 55 2.49 -18.70 21.58
C PHE A 55 3.35 -18.61 22.86
N TRP A 56 2.85 -17.96 23.90
CA TRP A 56 3.53 -17.81 25.18
C TRP A 56 3.71 -19.15 25.90
N TRP A 57 2.71 -20.05 25.80
CA TRP A 57 2.82 -21.40 26.36
C TRP A 57 3.90 -22.24 25.64
N LYS A 58 4.01 -22.15 24.32
CA LYS A 58 5.04 -22.83 23.52
C LYS A 58 6.43 -22.25 23.77
N LEU A 59 6.52 -20.95 24.00
CA LEU A 59 7.74 -20.23 24.37
C LEU A 59 8.26 -20.70 25.74
N LEU A 60 7.39 -20.76 26.74
CA LEU A 60 7.73 -21.18 28.12
C LEU A 60 8.12 -22.66 28.20
N ARG A 61 7.63 -23.52 27.31
CA ARG A 61 7.97 -24.96 27.29
C ARG A 61 9.25 -25.28 26.54
N GLY A 62 10.05 -24.32 26.12
CA GLY A 62 11.41 -24.52 25.55
C GLY A 62 11.46 -25.33 24.25
N ARG A 63 10.33 -25.54 23.56
CA ARG A 63 10.23 -26.39 22.36
C ARG A 63 10.52 -25.70 21.03
N MET A 64 10.88 -24.43 21.04
CA MET A 64 11.30 -23.73 19.83
C MET A 64 12.81 -23.53 19.85
N ALA A 65 13.46 -23.80 18.73
CA ALA A 65 14.85 -23.44 18.48
C ALA A 65 14.95 -21.89 18.31
N ILE A 66 14.76 -21.18 19.43
CA ILE A 66 14.54 -19.73 19.51
C ILE A 66 15.79 -18.96 19.08
N LEU A 67 16.97 -19.54 19.33
CA LEU A 67 18.24 -18.87 19.05
C LEU A 67 18.48 -18.62 17.55
N ASN A 68 18.07 -19.55 16.67
CA ASN A 68 18.22 -19.37 15.24
C ASN A 68 17.19 -18.38 14.66
N SER A 69 15.95 -18.43 15.16
CA SER A 69 14.89 -17.50 14.75
C SER A 69 15.16 -16.08 15.26
N ALA A 70 15.66 -15.91 16.48
CA ALA A 70 16.06 -14.61 17.01
C ALA A 70 17.25 -14.01 16.26
N ARG A 71 18.27 -14.82 15.90
CA ARG A 71 19.39 -14.38 15.06
C ARG A 71 18.92 -13.92 13.67
N THR A 72 18.00 -14.66 13.07
CA THR A 72 17.43 -14.28 11.76
C THR A 72 16.61 -13.01 11.87
N LEU A 73 15.81 -12.85 12.92
CA LEU A 73 15.04 -11.64 13.21
C LEU A 73 15.94 -10.41 13.43
N VAL A 74 16.97 -10.54 14.25
CA VAL A 74 17.93 -9.45 14.48
C VAL A 74 18.68 -9.11 13.18
N LYS A 75 19.09 -10.09 12.41
CA LYS A 75 19.74 -9.89 11.12
C LYS A 75 18.81 -9.20 10.11
N THR A 76 17.53 -9.59 10.05
CA THR A 76 16.52 -8.99 9.19
C THR A 76 16.17 -7.57 9.66
N ALA A 77 16.07 -7.32 10.98
CA ALA A 77 15.84 -5.99 11.54
C ALA A 77 17.04 -5.06 11.32
N LEU A 78 18.28 -5.57 11.41
CA LEU A 78 19.50 -4.81 11.12
C LEU A 78 19.65 -4.51 9.62
N THR A 79 19.26 -5.45 8.74
CA THR A 79 19.23 -5.20 7.28
C THR A 79 18.11 -4.25 6.89
N ALA A 80 16.94 -4.31 7.54
CA ALA A 80 15.86 -3.35 7.35
C ALA A 80 16.23 -1.93 7.82
N ARG A 81 17.13 -1.78 8.81
CA ARG A 81 17.69 -0.49 9.24
C ARG A 81 18.82 0.03 8.33
N ARG A 82 19.50 -0.85 7.61
CA ARG A 82 20.44 -0.42 6.57
C ARG A 82 19.62 0.04 5.38
N ARG A 83 19.38 1.34 5.29
CA ARG A 83 18.94 1.98 4.05
C ARG A 83 19.88 1.45 2.96
N PRO A 84 19.37 0.79 1.88
CA PRO A 84 20.24 0.44 0.77
C PRO A 84 20.99 1.71 0.37
N PRO A 85 22.28 1.65 -0.02
CA PRO A 85 22.92 2.80 -0.59
C PRO A 85 22.02 3.24 -1.74
N ALA A 86 21.53 4.47 -1.66
CA ALA A 86 20.82 5.06 -2.77
C ALA A 86 21.76 4.94 -3.97
N ASN A 87 21.38 4.10 -4.93
CA ASN A 87 22.01 4.15 -6.23
C ASN A 87 21.90 5.60 -6.66
N SER A 88 23.01 6.29 -6.55
CA SER A 88 23.15 7.70 -6.79
C SER A 88 22.65 7.99 -8.21
N GLY A 89 21.43 8.52 -8.32
CA GLY A 89 20.92 9.08 -9.56
C GLY A 89 19.48 8.75 -9.95
N SER A 90 18.86 7.64 -9.52
CA SER A 90 17.48 7.37 -9.90
C SER A 90 16.55 7.41 -8.68
N ARG A 91 15.50 8.24 -8.77
CA ARG A 91 14.42 8.25 -7.76
C ARG A 91 13.74 6.88 -7.72
N SER A 92 13.32 6.44 -6.53
CA SER A 92 12.59 5.18 -6.41
C SER A 92 11.28 5.23 -7.22
N PHE A 93 10.78 4.07 -7.64
CA PHE A 93 9.50 4.06 -8.37
C PHE A 93 8.35 4.57 -7.48
N GLN A 94 8.44 4.37 -6.17
CA GLN A 94 7.47 4.86 -5.20
C GLN A 94 7.49 6.40 -5.10
N ASP A 95 8.68 7.02 -5.13
CA ASP A 95 8.80 8.49 -5.15
C ASP A 95 8.25 9.06 -6.46
N ARG A 96 8.47 8.36 -7.57
CA ARG A 96 7.89 8.73 -8.87
C ARG A 96 6.37 8.60 -8.89
N MET A 97 5.81 7.55 -8.25
CA MET A 97 4.36 7.43 -8.06
C MET A 97 3.80 8.61 -7.26
N ALA A 98 4.48 9.00 -6.16
CA ALA A 98 4.08 10.16 -5.36
C ALA A 98 4.12 11.46 -6.17
N ASP A 99 5.15 11.63 -7.00
CA ASP A 99 5.25 12.79 -7.90
C ASP A 99 4.14 12.77 -8.97
N GLY A 100 3.82 11.60 -9.53
CA GLY A 100 2.71 11.44 -10.44
C GLY A 100 1.38 11.84 -9.80
N TRP A 101 1.12 11.36 -8.59
CA TRP A 101 -0.07 11.73 -7.84
C TRP A 101 -0.14 13.24 -7.57
N ARG A 102 0.96 13.81 -7.05
CA ARG A 102 1.03 15.23 -6.67
C ARG A 102 0.81 16.19 -7.85
N ARG A 103 1.39 15.83 -9.01
CA ARG A 103 1.33 16.70 -10.21
C ARG A 103 0.11 16.44 -11.07
N PHE A 104 -0.63 15.38 -10.81
CA PHE A 104 -1.83 15.07 -11.58
C PHE A 104 -2.91 16.10 -11.31
N PRO A 105 -3.35 16.86 -12.35
CA PRO A 105 -4.32 17.94 -12.17
C PRO A 105 -5.76 17.43 -12.02
N GLY A 106 -6.02 16.20 -12.45
CA GLY A 106 -7.35 15.60 -12.39
C GLY A 106 -7.68 15.01 -11.02
N SER A 107 -8.90 14.52 -10.91
CA SER A 107 -9.38 13.86 -9.70
C SER A 107 -8.84 12.44 -9.57
N VAL A 108 -8.61 12.00 -8.34
CA VAL A 108 -8.16 10.65 -8.00
C VAL A 108 -9.20 9.97 -7.10
N LEU A 109 -9.63 8.77 -7.45
CA LEU A 109 -10.38 7.87 -6.57
C LEU A 109 -9.44 6.76 -6.08
N LEU A 110 -9.22 6.71 -4.78
CA LEU A 110 -8.48 5.64 -4.11
C LEU A 110 -9.46 4.66 -3.46
N ILE A 111 -9.44 3.39 -3.88
CA ILE A 111 -10.26 2.33 -3.26
C ILE A 111 -9.32 1.33 -2.58
N LEU A 112 -9.55 1.05 -1.30
CA LEU A 112 -8.71 0.15 -0.50
C LEU A 112 -9.54 -1.00 0.09
N SER A 113 -8.98 -2.20 0.01
CA SER A 113 -9.54 -3.42 0.59
C SER A 113 -9.04 -3.60 2.02
N GLY A 114 -9.95 -3.76 2.99
CA GLY A 114 -9.58 -3.90 4.41
C GLY A 114 -8.92 -5.23 4.76
N GLN A 115 -9.17 -6.30 4.00
CA GLN A 115 -8.59 -7.63 4.21
C GLN A 115 -7.44 -7.94 3.24
N ASP A 116 -6.82 -6.91 2.66
CA ASP A 116 -5.71 -7.04 1.73
C ASP A 116 -4.38 -6.56 2.34
N TYR A 117 -3.34 -7.39 2.24
CA TYR A 117 -1.99 -7.02 2.68
C TYR A 117 -1.36 -5.93 1.83
N THR A 118 -1.65 -5.88 0.52
CA THR A 118 -1.12 -4.85 -0.38
C THR A 118 -1.66 -3.47 -0.01
N ALA A 119 -2.96 -3.37 0.29
CA ALA A 119 -3.57 -2.14 0.76
C ALA A 119 -2.99 -1.68 2.11
N LYS A 120 -2.79 -2.62 3.05
CA LYS A 120 -2.17 -2.32 4.36
C LYS A 120 -0.71 -1.86 4.19
N GLU A 121 0.05 -2.55 3.34
CA GLU A 121 1.44 -2.18 3.01
C GLU A 121 1.50 -0.78 2.38
N PHE A 122 0.59 -0.46 1.47
CA PHE A 122 0.47 0.86 0.87
C PHE A 122 0.23 1.93 1.94
N LEU A 123 -0.75 1.75 2.82
CA LEU A 123 -1.04 2.72 3.89
C LEU A 123 0.13 2.90 4.87
N GLU A 124 0.81 1.82 5.24
CA GLU A 124 2.01 1.90 6.09
C GLU A 124 3.15 2.64 5.39
N PHE A 125 3.34 2.37 4.10
CA PHE A 125 4.37 3.03 3.31
C PHE A 125 4.10 4.53 3.19
N VAL A 126 2.86 4.92 2.84
CA VAL A 126 2.43 6.32 2.72
C VAL A 126 2.62 7.07 4.04
N SER A 127 2.23 6.48 5.16
CA SER A 127 2.34 7.10 6.48
C SER A 127 3.80 7.28 6.94
N ALA A 128 4.71 6.44 6.47
CA ALA A 128 6.13 6.45 6.84
C ALA A 128 7.01 7.28 5.90
N ASN A 129 6.51 7.69 4.74
CA ASN A 129 7.30 8.34 3.70
C ASN A 129 6.83 9.77 3.44
N SER A 130 7.71 10.75 3.71
CA SER A 130 7.40 12.17 3.54
C SER A 130 7.05 12.58 2.11
N ALA A 131 7.52 11.84 1.09
CA ALA A 131 7.13 12.08 -0.30
C ALA A 131 5.62 11.89 -0.55
N TRP A 132 4.94 11.14 0.32
CA TRP A 132 3.51 10.86 0.23
C TRP A 132 2.64 11.71 1.17
N ALA A 133 3.26 12.55 1.99
CA ALA A 133 2.54 13.34 2.98
C ALA A 133 1.42 14.17 2.34
N GLY A 134 0.20 14.01 2.85
CA GLY A 134 -1.00 14.74 2.44
C GLY A 134 -1.61 14.34 1.08
N LEU A 135 -1.04 13.36 0.35
CA LEU A 135 -1.53 13.03 -1.00
C LEU A 135 -2.87 12.29 -0.97
N ILE A 136 -3.05 11.36 -0.06
CA ILE A 136 -4.30 10.58 0.02
C ILE A 136 -5.44 11.35 0.71
N GLU A 137 -5.13 12.48 1.33
CA GLU A 137 -6.07 13.43 1.94
C GLU A 137 -6.24 14.71 1.09
N ALA A 138 -5.62 14.80 -0.07
CA ALA A 138 -5.67 15.98 -0.92
C ALA A 138 -7.09 16.25 -1.42
N ALA A 139 -7.41 17.53 -1.67
CA ALA A 139 -8.76 17.96 -2.07
C ALA A 139 -9.27 17.32 -3.38
N ASN A 140 -8.35 16.94 -4.29
CA ASN A 140 -8.67 16.23 -5.52
C ASN A 140 -8.69 14.70 -5.35
N THR A 141 -8.50 14.19 -4.14
CA THR A 141 -8.49 12.76 -3.84
C THR A 141 -9.74 12.36 -3.04
N ARG A 142 -10.50 11.40 -3.55
CA ARG A 142 -11.56 10.72 -2.81
C ARG A 142 -11.08 9.33 -2.42
N ARG A 143 -11.11 9.03 -1.13
CA ARG A 143 -10.78 7.71 -0.59
C ARG A 143 -12.06 6.95 -0.21
N VAL A 144 -12.08 5.64 -0.54
CA VAL A 144 -13.13 4.69 -0.17
C VAL A 144 -12.47 3.43 0.37
N ASP A 145 -12.81 3.04 1.60
CA ASP A 145 -12.32 1.81 2.22
C ASP A 145 -13.47 0.79 2.28
N ILE A 146 -13.24 -0.41 1.70
CA ILE A 146 -14.19 -1.52 1.75
C ILE A 146 -13.65 -2.55 2.75
N ALA A 147 -14.12 -2.45 4.01
CA ALA A 147 -13.50 -3.07 5.18
C ALA A 147 -13.30 -4.59 5.08
N ASP A 148 -14.25 -5.30 4.50
CA ASP A 148 -14.23 -6.77 4.42
C ASP A 148 -13.69 -7.30 3.09
N ALA A 149 -13.41 -6.42 2.12
CA ALA A 149 -12.98 -6.83 0.79
C ALA A 149 -11.58 -7.46 0.80
N ASP A 150 -11.42 -8.50 -0.01
CA ASP A 150 -10.14 -9.08 -0.37
C ASP A 150 -9.44 -8.28 -1.49
N HIS A 151 -8.23 -8.71 -1.85
CA HIS A 151 -7.38 -8.03 -2.84
C HIS A 151 -8.08 -7.75 -4.19
N THR A 152 -8.89 -8.68 -4.67
CA THR A 152 -9.51 -8.66 -6.01
C THR A 152 -10.98 -8.29 -6.01
N PHE A 153 -11.54 -7.94 -4.84
CA PHE A 153 -12.99 -7.69 -4.68
C PHE A 153 -13.80 -8.89 -5.19
N SER A 154 -13.41 -10.11 -4.78
CA SER A 154 -13.89 -11.36 -5.37
C SER A 154 -15.38 -11.61 -5.14
N SER A 155 -15.98 -11.12 -4.05
CA SER A 155 -17.41 -11.25 -3.80
C SER A 155 -18.21 -10.25 -4.64
N ARG A 156 -19.46 -10.63 -5.00
CA ARG A 156 -20.39 -9.75 -5.69
C ARG A 156 -20.63 -8.45 -4.92
N LEU A 157 -20.77 -8.53 -3.60
CA LEU A 157 -21.01 -7.38 -2.74
C LEU A 157 -19.86 -6.36 -2.81
N TRP A 158 -18.64 -6.81 -2.64
CA TRP A 158 -17.46 -5.93 -2.65
C TRP A 158 -17.21 -5.31 -4.01
N ARG A 159 -17.46 -6.10 -5.08
CA ARG A 159 -17.37 -5.61 -6.46
C ARG A 159 -18.40 -4.51 -6.71
N SER A 160 -19.67 -4.74 -6.33
CA SER A 160 -20.72 -3.72 -6.46
C SER A 160 -20.37 -2.46 -5.69
N GLN A 161 -19.83 -2.57 -4.46
CA GLN A 161 -19.40 -1.40 -3.69
C GLN A 161 -18.30 -0.60 -4.39
N ALA A 162 -17.32 -1.28 -5.02
CA ALA A 162 -16.26 -0.61 -5.78
C ALA A 162 -16.78 0.03 -7.08
N GLU A 163 -17.72 -0.65 -7.76
CA GLU A 163 -18.41 -0.15 -8.96
C GLU A 163 -19.26 1.08 -8.62
N ASP A 164 -20.07 1.03 -7.57
CA ASP A 164 -20.92 2.13 -7.11
C ASP A 164 -20.10 3.35 -6.69
N ALA A 165 -19.00 3.13 -5.98
CA ALA A 165 -18.06 4.19 -5.61
C ALA A 165 -17.45 4.85 -6.85
N THR A 166 -17.10 4.05 -7.85
CA THR A 166 -16.53 4.52 -9.12
C THR A 166 -17.55 5.32 -9.93
N LEU A 167 -18.78 4.81 -10.05
CA LEU A 167 -19.86 5.52 -10.75
C LEU A 167 -20.22 6.85 -10.10
N ALA A 168 -20.36 6.87 -8.77
CA ALA A 168 -20.63 8.09 -8.02
C ALA A 168 -19.51 9.13 -8.16
N TRP A 169 -18.25 8.68 -8.19
CA TRP A 169 -17.10 9.55 -8.40
C TRP A 169 -17.04 10.07 -9.84
N LEU A 170 -17.26 9.22 -10.84
CA LEU A 170 -17.33 9.65 -12.26
C LEU A 170 -18.41 10.71 -12.48
N GLY A 171 -19.60 10.53 -11.90
CA GLY A 171 -20.67 11.52 -11.98
C GLY A 171 -20.24 12.88 -11.41
N ALA A 172 -19.48 12.90 -10.32
CA ALA A 172 -18.97 14.15 -9.75
C ALA A 172 -17.88 14.82 -10.60
N VAL A 173 -16.98 14.01 -11.22
CA VAL A 173 -15.87 14.52 -12.05
C VAL A 173 -16.37 15.06 -13.40
N MET A 174 -17.43 14.49 -13.96
CA MET A 174 -17.97 14.93 -15.27
C MET A 174 -18.82 16.21 -15.19
N VAL A 175 -19.22 16.61 -13.99
CA VAL A 175 -20.08 17.80 -13.76
C VAL A 175 -19.25 19.02 -13.32
N ALA A 176 -18.01 18.80 -12.86
CA ALA A 176 -17.07 19.84 -12.42
C ALA A 176 -16.26 20.41 -13.58
#